data_02b3b315ceac59b4b500067e2fd34bd7
#
_entry.id   02b3b315ceac59b4b500067e2fd34bd7
#
_cell.length_a   1.000
_cell.length_b   1.000
_cell.length_c   1.000
_cell.angle_alpha   90.00
_cell.angle_beta   90.00
_cell.angle_gamma   90.00
#
_symmetry.space_group_name_H-M   'P 1'
#
loop_
_entity.id
_entity.type
_entity.pdbx_description
1 polymer ?
#
loop_
_entity_poly.entity_id
_entity_poly.type
_entity_poly.pdbx_seq_one_letter_code
_entity_poly.pdbx_strand_id
1 'polypeptide(L)'
;TLALVFSSLILLPLFSQATAIKPTNVIDRTGNPKQHKDYDKYQNQRFNPLFDLGAWHGFLLPEQKDLSSAFTGPMIIAEEYSLFIAEKLEQLSLTDLTTKQDFDFSKATITRHSRPGALQQTFVFKTLTLELNLHFISNRTAIIESRISNHSNKSLNLALTWQGQLLSKWDDKRSVKQALPKWQRKLSSSSNGVTFHFSKVRNTWHIMTSDSAQFQIHRSIPAKTAINQVKKSYQSTATFTLNPNSTESIFSTQSYFHNQVEADAEQAFISKALLNPHQKIAASKKRWQDYLDRGMAVGQRSATQNKVAIKSIETLNANWRSPAGKLGHDGVTPSVTARWFNGVWAWDSWKHAYAMAHFNSDIAKENIRAMFAYQVQADDAIRPQDEGMVIDAIFYNKDKA
;
A
#
# COMPACT_ATOMS: atom_id res chain seq x y z
N THR A 1 -19.00 76.13 11.92
CA THR A 1 -19.02 74.94 11.06
C THR A 1 -18.20 73.83 11.68
N LEU A 2 -18.89 72.87 12.33
CA LEU A 2 -18.26 71.68 12.93
C LEU A 2 -18.23 70.59 11.86
N ALA A 3 -17.05 70.09 11.54
CA ALA A 3 -16.86 68.96 10.67
C ALA A 3 -16.77 67.67 11.54
N LEU A 4 -17.77 66.76 11.41
CA LEU A 4 -17.73 65.43 11.99
C LEU A 4 -16.92 64.49 11.08
N VAL A 5 -15.81 64.01 11.62
CA VAL A 5 -15.02 62.96 10.96
C VAL A 5 -15.58 61.59 11.41
N PHE A 6 -16.23 60.87 10.47
CA PHE A 6 -16.63 59.48 10.69
C PHE A 6 -15.42 58.56 10.43
N SER A 7 -14.87 57.94 11.48
CA SER A 7 -13.89 56.89 11.38
C SER A 7 -14.60 55.52 11.19
N SER A 8 -14.57 55.04 9.96
CA SER A 8 -15.09 53.70 9.65
C SER A 8 -14.10 52.64 10.13
N LEU A 9 -14.41 51.98 11.22
CA LEU A 9 -13.66 50.77 11.63
C LEU A 9 -14.04 49.61 10.67
N ILE A 10 -13.11 49.27 9.78
CA ILE A 10 -13.26 48.06 8.96
C ILE A 10 -12.87 46.86 9.86
N LEU A 11 -13.89 46.16 10.35
CA LEU A 11 -13.70 44.82 10.96
C LEU A 11 -13.36 43.82 9.84
N LEU A 12 -12.08 43.56 9.66
CA LEU A 12 -11.64 42.40 8.88
C LEU A 12 -12.03 41.12 9.62
N PRO A 13 -12.74 40.17 8.99
CA PRO A 13 -13.02 38.90 9.61
C PRO A 13 -11.68 38.18 9.82
N LEU A 14 -11.34 37.92 11.08
CA LEU A 14 -10.28 37.00 11.45
C LEU A 14 -10.73 35.60 10.99
N PHE A 15 -10.32 35.22 9.78
CA PHE A 15 -10.36 33.83 9.39
C PHE A 15 -9.39 33.09 10.31
N SER A 16 -9.91 32.48 11.36
CA SER A 16 -9.21 31.46 12.10
C SER A 16 -8.78 30.37 11.09
N GLN A 17 -7.52 30.36 10.72
CA GLN A 17 -6.94 29.20 10.02
C GLN A 17 -7.12 28.02 10.97
N ALA A 18 -8.13 27.23 10.72
CA ALA A 18 -8.27 25.94 11.35
C ALA A 18 -6.97 25.18 11.08
N THR A 19 -6.17 24.98 12.12
CA THR A 19 -4.96 24.16 12.05
C THR A 19 -5.38 22.83 11.44
N ALA A 20 -4.90 22.55 10.22
CA ALA A 20 -5.23 21.34 9.49
C ALA A 20 -4.93 20.15 10.38
N ILE A 21 -5.97 19.48 10.87
CA ILE A 21 -5.84 18.26 11.67
C ILE A 21 -5.13 17.26 10.77
N LYS A 22 -3.87 16.92 11.10
CA LYS A 22 -3.16 15.82 10.44
C LYS A 22 -3.60 14.52 11.12
N PRO A 23 -4.61 13.82 10.60
CA PRO A 23 -5.14 12.63 11.26
C PRO A 23 -4.07 11.55 11.30
N THR A 24 -3.88 10.99 12.49
CA THR A 24 -2.89 9.94 12.73
C THR A 24 -3.58 8.77 13.41
N ASN A 25 -3.29 7.55 12.99
CA ASN A 25 -3.80 6.32 13.60
C ASN A 25 -5.34 6.27 13.71
N VAL A 26 -6.04 6.84 12.72
CA VAL A 26 -7.51 6.75 12.65
C VAL A 26 -7.93 5.31 12.37
N ILE A 27 -7.18 4.62 11.51
CA ILE A 27 -7.27 3.17 11.34
C ILE A 27 -6.00 2.56 11.94
N ASP A 28 -6.17 1.57 12.79
CA ASP A 28 -5.05 0.73 13.21
C ASP A 28 -4.61 -0.14 12.02
N ARG A 29 -3.39 0.09 11.58
CA ARG A 29 -2.76 -0.63 10.47
C ARG A 29 -1.59 -1.49 10.95
N THR A 30 -1.59 -1.90 12.20
CA THR A 30 -0.61 -2.85 12.72
C THR A 30 -1.04 -4.29 12.44
N GLY A 31 -0.08 -5.18 12.26
CA GLY A 31 -0.39 -6.59 12.10
C GLY A 31 0.83 -7.49 11.90
N ASN A 32 0.57 -8.78 12.08
CA ASN A 32 1.57 -9.83 11.94
C ASN A 32 1.04 -10.91 10.98
N PRO A 33 1.69 -11.16 9.83
CA PRO A 33 1.28 -12.17 8.87
C PRO A 33 1.11 -13.58 9.44
N LYS A 34 1.86 -13.92 10.50
CA LYS A 34 1.72 -15.22 11.17
C LYS A 34 0.36 -15.43 11.84
N GLN A 35 -0.35 -14.34 12.09
CA GLN A 35 -1.69 -14.37 12.70
C GLN A 35 -2.81 -14.32 11.66
N HIS A 36 -2.46 -14.12 10.39
CA HIS A 36 -3.41 -14.13 9.30
C HIS A 36 -3.77 -15.57 8.94
N LYS A 37 -5.06 -15.86 8.91
CA LYS A 37 -5.60 -17.17 8.51
C LYS A 37 -6.27 -17.06 7.15
N ASP A 38 -6.16 -18.12 6.38
CA ASP A 38 -6.73 -18.30 5.06
C ASP A 38 -8.28 -18.22 5.05
N TYR A 39 -8.88 -18.64 6.16
CA TYR A 39 -10.33 -18.73 6.29
C TYR A 39 -10.78 -18.16 7.62
N ASP A 40 -11.50 -17.05 7.54
CA ASP A 40 -12.08 -16.41 8.71
C ASP A 40 -13.41 -17.01 9.07
N LYS A 41 -13.41 -18.14 9.75
CA LYS A 41 -14.69 -18.58 10.26
C LYS A 41 -14.97 -18.05 11.68
N TYR A 42 -13.98 -17.91 12.55
CA TYR A 42 -14.30 -17.62 13.96
C TYR A 42 -13.25 -16.88 14.80
N GLN A 43 -12.05 -16.57 14.34
CA GLN A 43 -11.02 -15.97 15.21
C GLN A 43 -9.87 -15.27 14.45
N ASN A 44 -10.09 -14.68 13.29
CA ASN A 44 -9.04 -13.91 12.65
C ASN A 44 -8.81 -12.58 13.38
N GLN A 45 -7.57 -12.28 13.62
CA GLN A 45 -7.22 -10.89 13.85
C GLN A 45 -7.52 -10.13 12.56
N ARG A 46 -8.36 -9.12 12.69
CA ARG A 46 -8.74 -8.28 11.57
C ARG A 46 -7.62 -7.28 11.32
N PHE A 47 -6.92 -7.47 10.23
CA PHE A 47 -5.92 -6.52 9.77
C PHE A 47 -6.55 -5.50 8.82
N ASN A 48 -6.05 -4.28 8.87
CA ASN A 48 -6.43 -3.21 7.95
C ASN A 48 -5.19 -2.72 7.19
N PRO A 49 -4.67 -3.47 6.21
CA PRO A 49 -3.53 -3.04 5.43
C PRO A 49 -3.81 -1.73 4.71
N LEU A 50 -2.77 -0.94 4.49
CA LEU A 50 -2.83 0.19 3.59
C LEU A 50 -2.81 -0.34 2.16
N PHE A 51 -3.94 -0.19 1.48
CA PHE A 51 -4.07 -0.21 0.02
C PHE A 51 -4.45 1.18 -0.43
N ASP A 52 -4.06 1.59 -1.61
CA ASP A 52 -4.38 2.89 -2.17
C ASP A 52 -4.31 2.86 -3.70
N LEU A 53 -4.95 3.82 -4.38
CA LEU A 53 -4.98 3.93 -5.84
C LEU A 53 -5.47 2.66 -6.57
N GLY A 54 -6.30 1.87 -5.93
CA GLY A 54 -6.77 0.62 -6.49
C GLY A 54 -5.70 -0.49 -6.59
N ALA A 55 -4.62 -0.38 -5.82
CA ALA A 55 -3.55 -1.37 -5.85
C ALA A 55 -4.01 -2.75 -5.39
N TRP A 56 -3.41 -3.79 -5.96
CA TRP A 56 -3.67 -5.20 -5.66
C TRP A 56 -2.70 -5.77 -4.62
N HIS A 57 -1.91 -4.91 -3.99
CA HIS A 57 -1.06 -5.24 -2.86
C HIS A 57 -1.15 -4.15 -1.80
N GLY A 58 -0.84 -4.52 -0.54
CA GLY A 58 -0.93 -3.59 0.59
C GLY A 58 0.05 -3.95 1.70
N PHE A 59 0.22 -3.02 2.62
CA PHE A 59 1.20 -3.12 3.70
C PHE A 59 0.59 -2.80 5.06
N LEU A 60 1.24 -3.33 6.11
CA LEU A 60 0.94 -3.01 7.50
C LEU A 60 2.17 -2.40 8.18
N LEU A 61 1.94 -1.76 9.29
CA LEU A 61 2.98 -1.48 10.29
C LEU A 61 3.25 -2.74 11.11
N PRO A 62 4.51 -3.00 11.50
CA PRO A 62 4.81 -4.07 12.44
C PRO A 62 4.16 -3.83 13.81
N GLU A 63 3.95 -4.90 14.57
CA GLU A 63 3.50 -4.82 15.95
C GLU A 63 4.47 -4.01 16.83
N GLN A 64 3.99 -3.44 17.93
CA GLN A 64 4.80 -2.58 18.82
C GLN A 64 6.09 -3.23 19.31
N LYS A 65 6.05 -4.53 19.61
CA LYS A 65 7.21 -5.32 20.08
C LYS A 65 8.23 -5.66 18.99
N ASP A 66 7.88 -5.44 17.74
CA ASP A 66 8.75 -5.74 16.60
C ASP A 66 9.73 -4.57 16.39
N LEU A 67 11.01 -4.86 16.47
CA LEU A 67 12.07 -3.85 16.38
C LEU A 67 12.59 -3.65 14.94
N SER A 68 12.02 -4.35 13.96
CA SER A 68 12.54 -4.30 12.59
C SER A 68 12.18 -2.98 11.87
N SER A 69 13.10 -2.51 11.08
CA SER A 69 12.95 -1.39 10.14
C SER A 69 12.40 -1.89 8.79
N ALA A 70 11.15 -2.33 8.79
CA ALA A 70 10.47 -2.85 7.63
C ALA A 70 8.96 -2.59 7.74
N PHE A 71 8.27 -2.49 6.61
CA PHE A 71 6.82 -2.63 6.58
C PHE A 71 6.45 -4.11 6.52
N THR A 72 5.35 -4.45 7.18
CA THR A 72 4.85 -5.82 7.23
C THR A 72 4.11 -6.18 5.95
N GLY A 73 4.42 -7.33 5.38
CA GLY A 73 3.87 -7.79 4.11
C GLY A 73 4.91 -7.86 2.99
N PRO A 74 4.48 -7.69 1.74
CA PRO A 74 3.16 -7.28 1.29
C PRO A 74 2.09 -8.36 1.40
N MET A 75 0.85 -7.91 1.58
CA MET A 75 -0.34 -8.69 1.27
C MET A 75 -0.67 -8.47 -0.20
N ILE A 76 -1.02 -9.53 -0.93
CA ILE A 76 -1.55 -9.45 -2.29
C ILE A 76 -2.98 -9.97 -2.34
N ILE A 77 -3.74 -9.49 -3.30
CA ILE A 77 -5.06 -10.02 -3.63
C ILE A 77 -4.92 -10.87 -4.88
N ALA A 78 -5.24 -12.15 -4.73
CA ALA A 78 -5.26 -13.13 -5.80
C ALA A 78 -6.66 -13.75 -5.83
N GLU A 79 -7.49 -13.29 -6.75
CA GLU A 79 -8.91 -13.64 -6.86
C GLU A 79 -9.68 -13.36 -5.56
N GLU A 80 -10.26 -14.38 -4.96
CA GLU A 80 -11.05 -14.29 -3.73
C GLU A 80 -10.21 -14.26 -2.45
N TYR A 81 -8.88 -14.36 -2.58
CA TYR A 81 -7.99 -14.42 -1.43
C TYR A 81 -7.11 -13.20 -1.30
N SER A 82 -6.99 -12.76 -0.06
CA SER A 82 -5.91 -11.88 0.36
C SER A 82 -4.87 -12.71 1.08
N LEU A 83 -3.62 -12.62 0.67
CA LEU A 83 -2.56 -13.43 1.24
C LEU A 83 -1.24 -12.67 1.37
N PHE A 84 -0.51 -12.92 2.44
CA PHE A 84 0.84 -12.38 2.60
C PHE A 84 1.85 -13.23 1.83
N ILE A 85 2.66 -12.62 0.98
CA ILE A 85 3.77 -13.31 0.30
C ILE A 85 5.04 -13.32 1.14
N ALA A 86 5.16 -12.41 2.07
CA ALA A 86 6.26 -12.29 3.02
C ALA A 86 5.76 -11.81 4.38
N GLU A 87 6.53 -12.05 5.43
CA GLU A 87 6.33 -11.35 6.70
C GLU A 87 6.83 -9.91 6.59
N LYS A 88 8.03 -9.76 6.04
CA LYS A 88 8.68 -8.49 5.70
C LYS A 88 9.55 -8.74 4.47
N LEU A 89 9.23 -8.06 3.39
CA LEU A 89 9.92 -8.32 2.13
C LEU A 89 11.18 -7.48 1.97
N GLU A 90 11.26 -6.34 2.65
CA GLU A 90 12.42 -5.45 2.60
C GLU A 90 12.69 -4.86 3.99
N GLN A 91 13.55 -5.51 4.75
CA GLN A 91 14.05 -5.04 6.03
C GLN A 91 15.41 -4.37 5.83
N LEU A 92 15.57 -3.14 6.28
CA LEU A 92 16.81 -2.38 6.21
C LEU A 92 17.58 -2.50 7.52
N SER A 93 18.87 -2.86 7.46
CA SER A 93 19.82 -2.72 8.55
C SER A 93 20.95 -1.76 8.18
N LEU A 94 21.54 -1.16 9.18
CA LEU A 94 22.61 -0.16 9.05
C LEU A 94 23.82 -0.64 9.82
N THR A 95 25.00 -0.61 9.19
CA THR A 95 26.28 -0.91 9.83
C THR A 95 27.21 0.29 9.64
N ASP A 96 27.81 0.80 10.71
CA ASP A 96 28.90 1.78 10.61
C ASP A 96 30.18 1.05 10.20
N LEU A 97 30.65 1.36 9.00
CA LEU A 97 31.85 0.73 8.42
C LEU A 97 33.15 1.15 9.12
N THR A 98 33.15 2.30 9.82
CA THR A 98 34.31 2.79 10.55
C THR A 98 34.51 2.00 11.85
N THR A 99 33.44 1.77 12.58
CA THR A 99 33.44 1.02 13.86
C THR A 99 33.18 -0.46 13.65
N LYS A 100 32.69 -0.86 12.48
CA LYS A 100 32.22 -2.22 12.14
C LYS A 100 31.10 -2.71 13.05
N GLN A 101 30.27 -1.81 13.54
CA GLN A 101 29.16 -2.11 14.44
C GLN A 101 27.82 -1.84 13.76
N ASP A 102 26.88 -2.74 14.00
CA ASP A 102 25.51 -2.59 13.56
C ASP A 102 24.78 -1.59 14.47
N PHE A 103 23.88 -0.80 13.88
CA PHE A 103 22.91 -0.03 14.64
C PHE A 103 21.90 -0.97 15.29
N ASP A 104 21.95 -1.06 16.59
CA ASP A 104 21.07 -1.92 17.40
C ASP A 104 19.69 -1.25 17.57
N PHE A 105 18.71 -1.74 16.81
CA PHE A 105 17.34 -1.22 16.84
C PHE A 105 16.64 -1.38 18.20
N SER A 106 17.14 -2.25 19.08
CA SER A 106 16.61 -2.35 20.45
C SER A 106 16.96 -1.13 21.31
N LYS A 107 17.94 -0.35 20.90
CA LYS A 107 18.38 0.90 21.56
C LYS A 107 17.76 2.15 20.93
N ALA A 108 16.97 2.00 19.88
CA ALA A 108 16.29 3.12 19.26
C ALA A 108 14.96 3.43 19.94
N THR A 109 14.61 4.71 20.01
CA THR A 109 13.22 5.10 20.28
C THR A 109 12.43 4.93 18.98
N ILE A 110 11.42 4.06 19.01
CA ILE A 110 10.65 3.69 17.82
C ILE A 110 9.25 4.28 17.91
N THR A 111 8.85 5.01 16.86
CA THR A 111 7.47 5.49 16.69
C THR A 111 6.90 5.01 15.36
N ARG A 112 5.61 4.71 15.35
CA ARG A 112 4.89 4.23 14.16
C ARG A 112 3.56 4.94 14.02
N HIS A 113 3.27 5.39 12.81
CA HIS A 113 2.03 6.10 12.52
C HIS A 113 1.42 5.61 11.20
N SER A 114 0.13 5.31 11.22
CA SER A 114 -0.67 5.30 10.02
C SER A 114 -1.26 6.69 9.78
N ARG A 115 -1.24 7.14 8.54
CA ARG A 115 -1.85 8.38 8.07
C ARG A 115 -2.71 8.06 6.86
N PRO A 116 -3.68 8.90 6.50
CA PRO A 116 -4.36 8.75 5.23
C PRO A 116 -3.36 8.64 4.07
N GLY A 117 -3.37 7.48 3.39
CA GLY A 117 -2.48 7.17 2.27
C GLY A 117 -1.01 6.92 2.60
N ALA A 118 -0.63 6.78 3.87
CA ALA A 118 0.78 6.59 4.23
C ALA A 118 0.98 5.74 5.49
N LEU A 119 2.11 5.03 5.52
CA LEU A 119 2.65 4.41 6.73
C LEU A 119 4.01 5.03 7.04
N GLN A 120 4.26 5.30 8.30
CA GLN A 120 5.50 5.92 8.77
C GLN A 120 6.08 5.17 9.96
N GLN A 121 7.40 5.01 9.96
CA GLN A 121 8.19 4.52 11.09
C GLN A 121 9.39 5.42 11.30
N THR A 122 9.70 5.74 12.54
CA THR A 122 10.88 6.54 12.91
C THR A 122 11.67 5.79 13.97
N PHE A 123 12.97 5.68 13.78
CA PHE A 123 13.92 5.04 14.68
C PHE A 123 14.97 6.09 15.06
N VAL A 124 14.93 6.54 16.31
CA VAL A 124 15.85 7.56 16.82
C VAL A 124 16.93 6.88 17.63
N PHE A 125 18.15 6.87 17.11
CA PHE A 125 19.38 6.46 17.80
C PHE A 125 20.09 7.68 18.40
N LYS A 126 21.15 7.46 19.15
CA LYS A 126 21.93 8.54 19.77
C LYS A 126 22.52 9.53 18.75
N THR A 127 22.98 9.05 17.61
CA THR A 127 23.70 9.83 16.58
C THR A 127 23.03 9.86 15.23
N LEU A 128 21.96 9.08 15.06
CA LEU A 128 21.30 8.90 13.77
C LEU A 128 19.79 8.77 13.96
N THR A 129 19.03 9.27 13.00
CA THR A 129 17.60 8.97 12.86
C THR A 129 17.36 8.31 11.51
N LEU A 130 16.63 7.20 11.51
CA LEU A 130 16.09 6.58 10.31
C LEU A 130 14.58 6.77 10.29
N GLU A 131 14.05 7.32 9.20
CA GLU A 131 12.62 7.42 8.93
C GLU A 131 12.27 6.58 7.71
N LEU A 132 11.25 5.75 7.82
CA LEU A 132 10.67 5.01 6.70
C LEU A 132 9.27 5.55 6.42
N ASN A 133 9.04 6.01 5.20
CA ASN A 133 7.76 6.55 4.75
C ASN A 133 7.28 5.79 3.52
N LEU A 134 6.12 5.13 3.60
CA LEU A 134 5.51 4.40 2.49
C LEU A 134 4.30 5.14 1.95
N HIS A 135 4.26 5.33 0.63
CA HIS A 135 3.14 5.90 -0.12
C HIS A 135 2.86 5.08 -1.38
N PHE A 136 1.61 5.01 -1.82
CA PHE A 136 1.29 4.54 -3.17
C PHE A 136 1.42 5.69 -4.16
N ILE A 137 2.04 5.42 -5.31
CA ILE A 137 2.30 6.40 -6.38
C ILE A 137 1.64 6.01 -7.70
N SER A 138 1.19 4.76 -7.83
CA SER A 138 0.32 4.26 -8.88
C SER A 138 -0.56 3.12 -8.35
N ASN A 139 -1.42 2.59 -9.20
CA ASN A 139 -2.24 1.41 -8.90
C ASN A 139 -1.47 0.08 -8.90
N ARG A 140 -0.17 0.10 -9.15
CA ARG A 140 0.73 -1.07 -9.15
C ARG A 140 1.93 -0.88 -8.25
N THR A 141 2.26 0.36 -7.84
CA THR A 141 3.55 0.69 -7.24
C THR A 141 3.40 1.52 -5.96
N ALA A 142 3.96 1.01 -4.87
CA ALA A 142 4.27 1.78 -3.67
C ALA A 142 5.71 2.28 -3.72
N ILE A 143 6.00 3.44 -3.12
CA ILE A 143 7.33 3.98 -2.91
C ILE A 143 7.63 4.06 -1.42
N ILE A 144 8.84 3.67 -1.04
CA ILE A 144 9.35 3.79 0.32
C ILE A 144 10.54 4.73 0.30
N GLU A 145 10.45 5.80 1.08
CA GLU A 145 11.56 6.69 1.40
C GLU A 145 12.24 6.17 2.66
N SER A 146 13.54 5.90 2.59
CA SER A 146 14.43 5.65 3.73
C SER A 146 15.27 6.91 3.93
N ARG A 147 14.85 7.77 4.86
CA ARG A 147 15.49 9.04 5.17
C ARG A 147 16.40 8.86 6.37
N ILE A 148 17.68 9.14 6.19
CA ILE A 148 18.72 8.94 7.21
C ILE A 148 19.32 10.28 7.56
N SER A 149 19.25 10.68 8.85
CA SER A 149 19.77 11.92 9.37
C SER A 149 20.92 11.64 10.34
N ASN A 150 22.09 12.19 10.07
CA ASN A 150 23.26 12.15 10.94
C ASN A 150 23.25 13.38 11.89
N HIS A 151 23.14 13.15 13.17
CA HIS A 151 23.12 14.20 14.20
C HIS A 151 24.51 14.40 14.85
N SER A 152 25.50 13.68 14.38
CA SER A 152 26.87 13.83 14.88
C SER A 152 27.68 14.85 14.10
N ASN A 153 28.77 15.31 14.68
CA ASN A 153 29.74 16.19 14.04
C ASN A 153 30.80 15.46 13.19
N LYS A 154 30.60 14.16 12.94
CA LYS A 154 31.48 13.30 12.14
C LYS A 154 30.71 12.70 10.96
N SER A 155 31.40 12.48 9.85
CA SER A 155 30.84 11.70 8.74
C SER A 155 30.64 10.25 9.17
N LEU A 156 29.52 9.65 8.74
CA LEU A 156 29.20 8.24 8.92
C LEU A 156 29.35 7.51 7.57
N ASN A 157 30.20 6.49 7.55
CA ASN A 157 30.30 5.56 6.42
C ASN A 157 29.42 4.36 6.72
N LEU A 158 28.31 4.23 6.03
CA LEU A 158 27.30 3.22 6.32
C LEU A 158 27.28 2.13 5.25
N ALA A 159 27.18 0.87 5.69
CA ALA A 159 26.63 -0.17 4.86
C ALA A 159 25.12 -0.26 5.11
N LEU A 160 24.36 -0.21 4.02
CA LEU A 160 22.92 -0.39 3.99
C LEU A 160 22.66 -1.82 3.51
N THR A 161 21.99 -2.61 4.32
CA THR A 161 21.65 -3.99 3.96
C THR A 161 20.14 -4.17 3.97
N TRP A 162 19.56 -4.45 2.81
CA TRP A 162 18.16 -4.84 2.65
C TRP A 162 18.07 -6.35 2.53
N GLN A 163 17.15 -6.93 3.26
CA GLN A 163 16.91 -8.37 3.21
C GLN A 163 15.42 -8.69 3.25
N GLY A 164 15.07 -9.79 2.61
CA GLY A 164 13.71 -10.31 2.64
C GLY A 164 13.63 -11.76 2.25
N GLN A 165 12.51 -12.37 2.64
CA GLN A 165 12.24 -13.77 2.37
C GLN A 165 10.76 -14.00 2.11
N LEU A 166 10.43 -14.79 1.10
CA LEU A 166 9.06 -15.25 0.88
C LEU A 166 8.64 -16.24 1.96
N LEU A 167 7.40 -16.16 2.37
CA LEU A 167 6.82 -17.15 3.27
C LEU A 167 6.88 -18.56 2.64
N SER A 168 7.31 -19.54 3.41
CA SER A 168 7.32 -20.95 2.99
C SER A 168 5.96 -21.60 3.22
N LYS A 169 5.25 -21.13 4.22
CA LYS A 169 3.89 -21.53 4.59
C LYS A 169 3.15 -20.32 5.15
N TRP A 170 1.86 -20.35 5.04
CA TRP A 170 1.01 -19.22 5.40
C TRP A 170 0.50 -19.29 6.84
N ASP A 171 0.18 -20.49 7.30
CA ASP A 171 -0.32 -20.78 8.64
C ASP A 171 0.26 -22.13 9.11
N ASP A 172 0.60 -22.24 10.37
CA ASP A 172 1.14 -23.47 10.95
C ASP A 172 0.07 -24.59 11.08
N LYS A 173 -1.20 -24.25 10.99
CA LYS A 173 -2.26 -25.16 11.40
C LYS A 173 -3.14 -25.76 10.30
N ARG A 174 -3.30 -25.16 9.09
CA ARG A 174 -4.37 -25.62 8.21
C ARG A 174 -4.11 -25.70 6.70
N SER A 175 -4.20 -24.64 5.99
CA SER A 175 -4.45 -24.68 4.54
C SER A 175 -3.19 -24.73 3.74
N VAL A 176 -2.15 -24.34 4.34
CA VAL A 176 -0.91 -23.99 3.70
C VAL A 176 -0.09 -25.20 3.29
N LYS A 177 -0.31 -26.34 3.92
CA LYS A 177 0.32 -27.59 3.45
C LYS A 177 0.00 -27.89 1.98
N GLN A 178 -1.11 -27.35 1.46
CA GLN A 178 -1.53 -27.60 0.08
C GLN A 178 -1.26 -26.44 -0.89
N ALA A 179 -1.22 -25.22 -0.44
CA ALA A 179 -1.21 -24.06 -1.30
C ALA A 179 0.19 -23.57 -1.72
N LEU A 180 1.02 -23.20 -0.77
CA LEU A 180 2.32 -22.61 -1.07
C LEU A 180 3.33 -23.56 -1.75
N PRO A 181 3.38 -24.88 -1.47
CA PRO A 181 4.21 -25.81 -2.22
C PRO A 181 3.91 -25.86 -3.72
N LYS A 182 2.69 -25.49 -4.12
CA LYS A 182 2.27 -25.43 -5.53
C LYS A 182 2.63 -24.13 -6.21
N TRP A 183 3.06 -23.12 -5.46
CA TRP A 183 3.57 -21.87 -6.01
C TRP A 183 4.97 -22.09 -6.54
N GLN A 184 5.15 -22.00 -7.82
CA GLN A 184 6.47 -21.99 -8.42
C GLN A 184 7.03 -20.57 -8.28
N ARG A 185 8.08 -20.44 -7.49
CA ARG A 185 8.68 -19.16 -7.15
C ARG A 185 10.15 -19.14 -7.54
N LYS A 186 10.57 -18.06 -8.18
CA LYS A 186 11.96 -17.83 -8.55
C LYS A 186 12.32 -16.38 -8.24
N LEU A 187 13.52 -16.15 -7.74
CA LEU A 187 14.06 -14.81 -7.54
C LEU A 187 15.10 -14.52 -8.61
N SER A 188 15.13 -13.28 -9.07
CA SER A 188 16.19 -12.72 -9.90
C SER A 188 16.57 -11.33 -9.39
N SER A 189 17.74 -10.82 -9.76
CA SER A 189 18.21 -9.49 -9.37
C SER A 189 18.76 -8.74 -10.57
N SER A 190 18.66 -7.42 -10.49
CA SER A 190 19.33 -6.45 -11.34
C SER A 190 20.35 -5.66 -10.51
N SER A 191 21.00 -4.67 -11.11
CA SER A 191 21.93 -3.78 -10.41
C SER A 191 21.30 -3.00 -9.26
N ASN A 192 20.00 -2.73 -9.33
CA ASN A 192 19.28 -1.93 -8.35
C ASN A 192 17.98 -2.57 -7.86
N GLY A 193 17.72 -3.84 -8.14
CA GLY A 193 16.45 -4.43 -7.78
C GLY A 193 16.44 -5.95 -7.60
N VAL A 194 15.30 -6.43 -7.13
CA VAL A 194 14.98 -7.85 -6.96
C VAL A 194 13.59 -8.11 -7.50
N THR A 195 13.47 -9.18 -8.29
CA THR A 195 12.17 -9.64 -8.83
C THR A 195 11.84 -11.02 -8.29
N PHE A 196 10.63 -11.14 -7.77
CA PHE A 196 10.02 -12.38 -7.31
C PHE A 196 9.01 -12.82 -8.36
N HIS A 197 9.28 -13.94 -9.03
CA HIS A 197 8.42 -14.52 -10.06
C HIS A 197 7.54 -15.60 -9.48
N PHE A 198 6.27 -15.58 -9.83
CA PHE A 198 5.26 -16.58 -9.46
C PHE A 198 4.65 -17.16 -10.74
N SER A 199 4.91 -18.43 -11.04
CA SER A 199 4.31 -19.08 -12.21
C SER A 199 2.93 -19.65 -11.92
N LYS A 200 2.60 -19.85 -10.65
CA LYS A 200 1.28 -20.27 -10.18
C LYS A 200 0.92 -19.53 -8.92
N VAL A 201 -0.26 -18.92 -8.91
CA VAL A 201 -0.87 -18.30 -7.74
C VAL A 201 -2.15 -19.06 -7.42
N ARG A 202 -2.37 -19.36 -6.15
CA ARG A 202 -3.57 -20.08 -5.72
C ARG A 202 -4.81 -19.22 -5.83
N ASN A 203 -5.90 -19.84 -6.28
CA ASN A 203 -7.25 -19.36 -6.05
C ASN A 203 -8.04 -20.33 -5.15
N THR A 204 -9.33 -20.07 -4.96
CA THR A 204 -10.24 -20.87 -4.14
C THR A 204 -10.40 -22.30 -4.62
N TRP A 205 -10.55 -22.46 -5.93
CA TRP A 205 -10.97 -23.69 -6.57
C TRP A 205 -9.87 -24.33 -7.40
N HIS A 206 -9.02 -23.50 -7.99
CA HIS A 206 -7.99 -23.90 -8.91
C HIS A 206 -6.68 -23.20 -8.58
N ILE A 207 -5.59 -23.70 -9.10
CA ILE A 207 -4.31 -23.01 -9.12
C ILE A 207 -4.33 -22.12 -10.36
N MET A 208 -4.37 -20.82 -10.17
CA MET A 208 -4.21 -19.90 -11.27
C MET A 208 -2.85 -20.11 -11.93
N THR A 209 -2.87 -20.39 -13.19
CA THR A 209 -1.69 -20.22 -14.02
C THR A 209 -1.62 -18.76 -14.42
N SER A 210 -0.88 -18.00 -13.65
CA SER A 210 -0.39 -16.71 -14.07
C SER A 210 1.05 -16.95 -14.45
N ASP A 211 1.34 -17.19 -15.70
CA ASP A 211 2.68 -17.56 -16.17
C ASP A 211 3.72 -16.49 -15.87
N SER A 212 3.31 -15.32 -15.41
CA SER A 212 4.15 -14.14 -15.27
C SER A 212 3.77 -13.17 -14.15
N ALA A 213 3.02 -13.63 -13.13
CA ALA A 213 2.80 -12.80 -11.95
C ALA A 213 4.12 -12.54 -11.22
N GLN A 214 4.34 -11.31 -10.79
CA GLN A 214 5.59 -10.93 -10.18
C GLN A 214 5.44 -9.82 -9.16
N PHE A 215 6.37 -9.80 -8.21
CA PHE A 215 6.59 -8.70 -7.30
C PHE A 215 8.00 -8.15 -7.54
N GLN A 216 8.12 -6.84 -7.70
CA GLN A 216 9.41 -6.20 -8.00
C GLN A 216 9.76 -5.17 -6.93
N ILE A 217 11.05 -5.12 -6.60
CA ILE A 217 11.66 -4.06 -5.81
C ILE A 217 12.72 -3.39 -6.67
N HIS A 218 12.65 -2.05 -6.81
CA HIS A 218 13.69 -1.26 -7.44
C HIS A 218 14.15 -0.15 -6.50
N ARG A 219 15.45 0.15 -6.49
CA ARG A 219 16.06 1.17 -5.63
C ARG A 219 16.62 2.32 -6.43
N SER A 220 16.67 3.49 -5.84
CA SER A 220 17.28 4.70 -6.43
C SER A 220 18.82 4.62 -6.50
N ILE A 221 19.41 3.63 -5.84
CA ILE A 221 20.87 3.39 -5.84
C ILE A 221 21.17 1.93 -6.22
N PRO A 222 22.31 1.65 -6.85
CA PRO A 222 22.75 0.28 -7.10
C PRO A 222 23.10 -0.44 -5.80
N ALA A 223 22.88 -1.75 -5.77
CA ALA A 223 23.21 -2.61 -4.64
C ALA A 223 23.67 -3.99 -5.10
N LYS A 224 24.67 -4.54 -4.45
CA LYS A 224 25.12 -5.91 -4.69
C LYS A 224 24.14 -6.89 -4.03
N THR A 225 23.50 -7.72 -4.83
CA THR A 225 22.46 -8.64 -4.36
C THR A 225 22.92 -10.09 -4.41
N ALA A 226 22.75 -10.79 -3.30
CA ALA A 226 22.88 -12.25 -3.17
C ALA A 226 21.48 -12.86 -3.02
N ILE A 227 21.21 -13.92 -3.80
CA ILE A 227 19.93 -14.65 -3.78
C ILE A 227 20.14 -16.06 -3.27
N ASN A 228 19.26 -16.49 -2.37
CA ASN A 228 19.15 -17.88 -1.96
C ASN A 228 17.85 -18.48 -2.54
N GLN A 229 17.96 -19.25 -3.62
CA GLN A 229 16.82 -19.86 -4.29
C GLN A 229 16.14 -20.94 -3.46
N VAL A 230 16.82 -21.60 -2.55
CA VAL A 230 16.23 -22.62 -1.67
C VAL A 230 15.35 -21.97 -0.62
N LYS A 231 15.89 -20.98 0.09
CA LYS A 231 15.16 -20.23 1.13
C LYS A 231 14.18 -19.22 0.56
N LYS A 232 14.25 -18.94 -0.75
CA LYS A 232 13.48 -17.84 -1.40
C LYS A 232 13.72 -16.50 -0.72
N SER A 233 14.97 -16.19 -0.44
CA SER A 233 15.42 -14.98 0.24
C SER A 233 16.50 -14.26 -0.57
N TYR A 234 16.66 -12.99 -0.27
CA TYR A 234 17.74 -12.19 -0.83
C TYR A 234 18.37 -11.30 0.25
N GLN A 235 19.57 -10.84 -0.06
CA GLN A 235 20.27 -9.78 0.66
C GLN A 235 20.90 -8.84 -0.36
N SER A 236 20.64 -7.55 -0.26
CA SER A 236 21.21 -6.50 -1.09
C SER A 236 22.01 -5.54 -0.21
N THR A 237 23.23 -5.20 -0.61
CA THR A 237 24.11 -4.32 0.17
C THR A 237 24.61 -3.17 -0.69
N ALA A 238 24.57 -1.97 -0.17
CA ALA A 238 25.18 -0.77 -0.74
C ALA A 238 25.96 -0.01 0.34
N THR A 239 26.95 0.76 -0.08
CA THR A 239 27.69 1.67 0.81
C THR A 239 27.25 3.11 0.58
N PHE A 240 27.25 3.88 1.65
CA PHE A 240 26.73 5.24 1.62
C PHE A 240 27.46 6.09 2.67
N THR A 241 27.89 7.30 2.28
CA THR A 241 28.52 8.25 3.19
C THR A 241 27.57 9.38 3.51
N LEU A 242 27.35 9.62 4.79
CA LEU A 242 26.49 10.67 5.30
C LEU A 242 27.32 11.71 6.03
N ASN A 243 27.31 12.93 5.54
CA ASN A 243 28.09 14.04 6.10
C ASN A 243 27.59 14.41 7.53
N PRO A 244 28.43 15.13 8.31
CA PRO A 244 27.99 15.63 9.62
C PRO A 244 26.74 16.51 9.48
N ASN A 245 25.81 16.36 10.41
CA ASN A 245 24.57 17.16 10.48
C ASN A 245 23.79 17.24 9.15
N SER A 246 23.87 16.18 8.33
CA SER A 246 23.18 16.09 7.06
C SER A 246 22.07 15.03 7.07
N THR A 247 21.19 15.15 6.10
CA THR A 247 20.10 14.20 5.88
C THR A 247 20.08 13.82 4.41
N GLU A 248 19.95 12.53 4.15
CA GLU A 248 19.83 11.97 2.81
C GLU A 248 18.69 10.96 2.75
N SER A 249 18.12 10.80 1.57
CA SER A 249 17.04 9.87 1.33
C SER A 249 17.40 8.87 0.22
N ILE A 250 17.10 7.60 0.48
CA ILE A 250 17.17 6.53 -0.50
C ILE A 250 15.75 6.02 -0.71
N PHE A 251 15.40 5.80 -1.97
CA PHE A 251 14.06 5.39 -2.35
C PHE A 251 14.06 3.97 -2.87
N SER A 252 13.02 3.22 -2.52
CA SER A 252 12.69 1.96 -3.19
C SER A 252 11.24 1.96 -3.63
N THR A 253 10.95 1.30 -4.75
CA THR A 253 9.59 0.99 -5.18
C THR A 253 9.30 -0.47 -4.94
N GLN A 254 8.06 -0.77 -4.58
CA GLN A 254 7.55 -2.12 -4.42
C GLN A 254 6.27 -2.25 -5.25
N SER A 255 6.29 -3.16 -6.23
CA SER A 255 5.25 -3.26 -7.25
C SER A 255 4.76 -4.69 -7.41
N TYR A 256 3.44 -4.87 -7.54
CA TYR A 256 2.83 -6.16 -7.83
C TYR A 256 2.13 -6.14 -9.18
N PHE A 257 2.38 -7.16 -9.97
CA PHE A 257 1.83 -7.34 -11.32
C PHE A 257 1.21 -8.72 -11.46
N HIS A 258 0.03 -8.79 -12.06
CA HIS A 258 -0.62 -10.05 -12.37
C HIS A 258 0.00 -10.76 -13.57
N ASN A 259 0.64 -10.00 -14.45
CA ASN A 259 1.24 -10.52 -15.68
C ASN A 259 2.40 -9.63 -16.18
N GLN A 260 3.11 -10.10 -17.19
CA GLN A 260 4.25 -9.40 -17.78
C GLN A 260 3.83 -8.08 -18.46
N VAL A 261 2.65 -8.03 -19.07
CA VAL A 261 2.16 -6.82 -19.77
C VAL A 261 2.01 -5.65 -18.77
N GLU A 262 1.45 -5.91 -17.59
CA GLU A 262 1.38 -4.88 -16.53
C GLU A 262 2.76 -4.43 -16.06
N ALA A 263 3.71 -5.37 -15.92
CA ALA A 263 5.07 -5.06 -15.50
C ALA A 263 5.80 -4.19 -16.54
N ASP A 264 5.68 -4.52 -17.82
CA ASP A 264 6.30 -3.77 -18.91
C ASP A 264 5.71 -2.36 -19.03
N ALA A 265 4.40 -2.23 -18.88
CA ALA A 265 3.70 -0.94 -18.92
C ALA A 265 4.13 -0.01 -17.77
N GLU A 266 4.39 -0.55 -16.59
CA GLU A 266 4.76 0.23 -15.40
C GLU A 266 6.26 0.58 -15.35
N GLN A 267 7.12 -0.11 -16.10
CA GLN A 267 8.58 0.03 -16.01
C GLN A 267 9.09 1.47 -16.21
N ALA A 268 8.54 2.16 -17.22
CA ALA A 268 8.90 3.56 -17.51
C ALA A 268 8.45 4.50 -16.38
N PHE A 269 7.29 4.22 -15.75
CA PHE A 269 6.78 4.98 -14.64
C PHE A 269 7.68 4.80 -13.39
N ILE A 270 8.07 3.57 -13.07
CA ILE A 270 8.98 3.24 -11.96
C ILE A 270 10.30 4.00 -12.12
N SER A 271 10.90 3.95 -13.32
CA SER A 271 12.16 4.63 -13.62
C SER A 271 12.04 6.16 -13.40
N LYS A 272 10.97 6.77 -13.90
CA LYS A 272 10.71 8.21 -13.69
C LYS A 272 10.42 8.55 -12.23
N ALA A 273 9.76 7.66 -11.51
CA ALA A 273 9.44 7.85 -10.09
C ALA A 273 10.71 7.85 -9.23
N LEU A 274 11.67 6.96 -9.52
CA LEU A 274 12.95 6.91 -8.81
C LEU A 274 13.88 8.10 -9.16
N LEU A 275 13.71 8.72 -10.32
CA LEU A 275 14.41 9.96 -10.67
C LEU A 275 13.81 11.20 -9.99
N ASN A 276 12.50 11.19 -9.74
CA ASN A 276 11.78 12.33 -9.15
C ASN A 276 10.87 11.89 -7.98
N PRO A 277 11.43 11.21 -6.96
CA PRO A 277 10.63 10.54 -5.93
C PRO A 277 9.83 11.53 -5.06
N HIS A 278 10.42 12.66 -4.71
CA HIS A 278 9.74 13.68 -3.89
C HIS A 278 8.50 14.25 -4.57
N GLN A 279 8.52 14.44 -5.89
CA GLN A 279 7.36 14.88 -6.65
C GLN A 279 6.21 13.86 -6.57
N LYS A 280 6.53 12.56 -6.66
CA LYS A 280 5.53 11.49 -6.57
C LYS A 280 4.92 11.39 -5.17
N ILE A 281 5.75 11.51 -4.14
CA ILE A 281 5.30 11.55 -2.74
C ILE A 281 4.43 12.78 -2.48
N ALA A 282 4.84 13.96 -2.96
CA ALA A 282 4.07 15.18 -2.84
C ALA A 282 2.70 15.08 -3.52
N ALA A 283 2.64 14.49 -4.71
CA ALA A 283 1.39 14.24 -5.43
C ALA A 283 0.47 13.30 -4.64
N SER A 284 0.99 12.23 -4.04
CA SER A 284 0.22 11.34 -3.17
C SER A 284 -0.34 12.06 -1.95
N LYS A 285 0.48 12.86 -1.26
CA LYS A 285 0.06 13.67 -0.11
C LYS A 285 -1.04 14.68 -0.49
N LYS A 286 -0.85 15.39 -1.62
CA LYS A 286 -1.84 16.33 -2.12
C LYS A 286 -3.17 15.67 -2.44
N ARG A 287 -3.16 14.53 -3.14
CA ARG A 287 -4.37 13.77 -3.47
C ARG A 287 -5.16 13.39 -2.21
N TRP A 288 -4.49 12.90 -1.17
CA TRP A 288 -5.12 12.56 0.09
C TRP A 288 -5.68 13.79 0.82
N GLN A 289 -4.96 14.92 0.78
CA GLN A 289 -5.48 16.18 1.30
C GLN A 289 -6.74 16.58 0.55
N ASP A 290 -6.73 16.51 -0.79
CA ASP A 290 -7.91 16.84 -1.63
C ASP A 290 -9.11 15.90 -1.33
N TYR A 291 -8.89 14.61 -1.04
CA TYR A 291 -9.95 13.69 -0.62
C TYR A 291 -10.56 14.09 0.73
N LEU A 292 -9.71 14.41 1.69
CA LEU A 292 -10.16 14.83 3.01
C LEU A 292 -10.90 16.18 2.94
N ASP A 293 -10.35 17.15 2.23
CA ASP A 293 -10.98 18.47 2.09
C ASP A 293 -12.37 18.37 1.47
N ARG A 294 -12.52 17.59 0.39
CA ARG A 294 -13.82 17.37 -0.27
C ARG A 294 -14.77 16.55 0.61
N GLY A 295 -14.33 15.42 1.14
CA GLY A 295 -15.18 14.53 1.94
C GLY A 295 -15.57 15.13 3.29
N MET A 296 -14.85 16.15 3.76
CA MET A 296 -15.09 16.85 5.02
C MET A 296 -15.72 18.23 4.84
N ALA A 297 -15.99 18.68 3.62
CA ALA A 297 -16.45 20.04 3.32
C ALA A 297 -17.84 20.39 3.88
N VAL A 298 -18.65 19.41 4.22
CA VAL A 298 -20.08 19.65 4.60
C VAL A 298 -20.24 19.67 6.12
N GLY A 299 -20.72 20.83 6.62
CA GLY A 299 -21.27 21.02 7.96
C GLY A 299 -20.23 21.05 9.10
N GLN A 300 -20.69 21.52 10.26
CA GLN A 300 -19.95 21.40 11.52
C GLN A 300 -20.07 19.97 12.04
N ARG A 301 -18.94 19.38 12.40
CA ARG A 301 -18.86 18.00 12.93
C ARG A 301 -18.12 17.98 14.28
N SER A 302 -18.55 17.12 15.17
CA SER A 302 -17.81 16.79 16.38
C SER A 302 -16.47 16.07 16.02
N ALA A 303 -15.54 16.03 16.96
CA ALA A 303 -14.28 15.29 16.79
C ALA A 303 -14.51 13.81 16.43
N THR A 304 -15.52 13.18 17.05
CA THR A 304 -15.90 11.77 16.75
C THR A 304 -16.43 11.62 15.33
N GLN A 305 -17.31 12.52 14.87
CA GLN A 305 -17.82 12.48 13.50
C GLN A 305 -16.72 12.71 12.47
N ASN A 306 -15.77 13.62 12.73
CA ASN A 306 -14.60 13.81 11.89
C ASN A 306 -13.75 12.52 11.80
N LYS A 307 -13.50 11.87 12.93
CA LYS A 307 -12.76 10.60 12.96
C LYS A 307 -13.47 9.51 12.15
N VAL A 308 -14.80 9.40 12.26
CA VAL A 308 -15.60 8.43 11.49
C VAL A 308 -15.55 8.75 10.00
N ALA A 309 -15.69 10.02 9.60
CA ALA A 309 -15.61 10.44 8.20
C ALA A 309 -14.25 10.11 7.58
N ILE A 310 -13.15 10.45 8.26
CA ILE A 310 -11.79 10.11 7.81
C ILE A 310 -11.62 8.60 7.68
N LYS A 311 -12.08 7.82 8.68
CA LYS A 311 -12.02 6.37 8.65
C LYS A 311 -12.80 5.79 7.46
N SER A 312 -13.96 6.35 7.14
CA SER A 312 -14.77 5.93 5.99
C SER A 312 -14.07 6.19 4.67
N ILE A 313 -13.47 7.38 4.50
CA ILE A 313 -12.68 7.74 3.30
C ILE A 313 -11.49 6.79 3.14
N GLU A 314 -10.73 6.55 4.21
CA GLU A 314 -9.60 5.60 4.19
C GLU A 314 -10.05 4.16 3.86
N THR A 315 -11.20 3.73 4.39
CA THR A 315 -11.73 2.37 4.16
C THR A 315 -12.17 2.19 2.72
N LEU A 316 -12.90 3.15 2.15
CA LEU A 316 -13.35 3.10 0.76
C LEU A 316 -12.17 3.10 -0.22
N ASN A 317 -11.15 3.95 0.03
CA ASN A 317 -9.93 3.93 -0.79
C ASN A 317 -9.15 2.61 -0.66
N ALA A 318 -9.09 2.02 0.54
CA ALA A 318 -8.44 0.73 0.74
C ALA A 318 -9.18 -0.42 0.04
N ASN A 319 -10.49 -0.31 -0.12
CA ASN A 319 -11.33 -1.30 -0.80
C ASN A 319 -11.47 -1.05 -2.32
N TRP A 320 -10.97 0.05 -2.84
CA TRP A 320 -10.91 0.28 -4.29
C TRP A 320 -9.87 -0.62 -4.96
N ARG A 321 -10.26 -1.23 -6.10
CA ARG A 321 -9.40 -2.01 -7.00
C ARG A 321 -9.40 -1.39 -8.39
N SER A 322 -8.21 -1.23 -8.96
CA SER A 322 -8.03 -0.81 -10.35
C SER A 322 -8.34 -1.95 -11.33
N PRO A 323 -8.57 -1.66 -12.60
CA PRO A 323 -8.82 -2.68 -13.62
C PRO A 323 -7.73 -3.77 -13.62
N ALA A 324 -8.18 -5.03 -13.61
CA ALA A 324 -7.34 -6.22 -13.77
C ALA A 324 -8.21 -7.44 -14.10
N GLY A 325 -7.76 -8.28 -15.02
CA GLY A 325 -8.48 -9.47 -15.45
C GLY A 325 -9.90 -9.15 -15.91
N LYS A 326 -10.89 -9.76 -15.30
CA LYS A 326 -12.31 -9.54 -15.59
C LYS A 326 -12.86 -8.22 -15.04
N LEU A 327 -12.20 -7.61 -14.09
CA LEU A 327 -12.57 -6.27 -13.64
C LEU A 327 -12.05 -5.23 -14.66
N GLY A 328 -12.91 -4.86 -15.61
CA GLY A 328 -12.56 -3.94 -16.71
C GLY A 328 -12.56 -2.46 -16.32
N HIS A 329 -13.13 -2.10 -15.17
CA HIS A 329 -13.24 -0.76 -14.63
C HIS A 329 -12.76 -0.72 -13.18
N ASP A 330 -12.49 0.47 -12.65
CA ASP A 330 -12.26 0.61 -11.22
C ASP A 330 -13.50 0.21 -10.42
N GLY A 331 -13.32 -0.59 -9.38
CA GLY A 331 -14.41 -1.07 -8.55
C GLY A 331 -14.07 -1.03 -7.06
N VAL A 332 -15.09 -0.84 -6.23
CA VAL A 332 -14.93 -0.83 -4.76
C VAL A 332 -15.53 -2.10 -4.19
N THR A 333 -14.69 -2.87 -3.52
CA THR A 333 -15.09 -4.15 -2.90
C THR A 333 -15.63 -3.92 -1.49
N PRO A 334 -16.52 -4.79 -0.98
CA PRO A 334 -16.97 -4.71 0.41
C PRO A 334 -15.83 -4.89 1.42
N SER A 335 -14.85 -5.72 1.12
CA SER A 335 -13.68 -5.93 1.98
C SER A 335 -12.53 -6.59 1.21
N VAL A 336 -11.34 -6.01 1.32
CA VAL A 336 -10.11 -6.59 0.73
C VAL A 336 -9.48 -7.69 1.59
N THR A 337 -9.90 -7.84 2.83
CA THR A 337 -9.31 -8.81 3.77
C THR A 337 -10.23 -9.96 4.13
N ALA A 338 -11.52 -9.83 3.85
CA ALA A 338 -12.48 -10.90 4.07
C ALA A 338 -12.66 -11.72 2.78
N ARG A 339 -12.52 -13.02 2.91
CA ARG A 339 -12.78 -13.97 1.82
C ARG A 339 -14.18 -13.78 1.26
N TRP A 340 -14.36 -13.94 -0.05
CA TRP A 340 -15.59 -13.73 -0.81
C TRP A 340 -16.01 -12.28 -0.98
N PHE A 341 -15.45 -11.34 -0.19
CA PHE A 341 -15.83 -9.94 -0.20
C PHE A 341 -14.83 -9.03 -0.92
N ASN A 342 -13.82 -9.59 -1.57
CA ASN A 342 -12.84 -8.86 -2.37
C ASN A 342 -13.19 -8.79 -3.87
N GLY A 343 -14.41 -9.18 -4.25
CA GLY A 343 -15.05 -8.87 -5.53
C GLY A 343 -15.87 -7.59 -5.48
N VAL A 344 -16.26 -7.07 -6.63
CA VAL A 344 -17.16 -5.91 -6.77
C VAL A 344 -18.60 -6.44 -6.81
N TRP A 345 -19.34 -6.18 -5.73
CA TRP A 345 -20.71 -6.67 -5.55
C TRP A 345 -21.74 -5.63 -5.95
N ALA A 346 -22.79 -6.02 -6.69
CA ALA A 346 -23.77 -5.10 -7.23
C ALA A 346 -24.47 -4.26 -6.16
N TRP A 347 -25.03 -4.88 -5.14
CA TRP A 347 -25.80 -4.17 -4.11
C TRP A 347 -24.95 -3.32 -3.18
N ASP A 348 -23.65 -3.57 -3.07
CA ASP A 348 -22.68 -2.72 -2.38
C ASP A 348 -22.25 -1.54 -3.26
N SER A 349 -22.11 -1.77 -4.57
CA SER A 349 -21.55 -0.80 -5.51
C SER A 349 -22.30 0.52 -5.54
N TRP A 350 -23.64 0.49 -5.44
CA TRP A 350 -24.45 1.69 -5.40
C TRP A 350 -24.16 2.54 -4.17
N LYS A 351 -24.00 1.91 -3.02
CA LYS A 351 -23.69 2.58 -1.74
C LYS A 351 -22.26 3.10 -1.73
N HIS A 352 -21.30 2.30 -2.24
CA HIS A 352 -19.91 2.71 -2.36
C HIS A 352 -19.76 3.89 -3.31
N ALA A 353 -20.41 3.86 -4.48
CA ALA A 353 -20.38 4.95 -5.43
C ALA A 353 -20.99 6.23 -4.84
N TYR A 354 -22.14 6.12 -4.16
CA TYR A 354 -22.75 7.28 -3.48
C TYR A 354 -21.78 7.92 -2.47
N ALA A 355 -21.15 7.12 -1.63
CA ALA A 355 -20.21 7.62 -0.63
C ALA A 355 -18.93 8.20 -1.26
N MET A 356 -18.38 7.55 -2.29
CA MET A 356 -17.18 8.02 -2.99
C MET A 356 -17.42 9.28 -3.81
N ALA A 357 -18.64 9.52 -4.30
CA ALA A 357 -18.97 10.72 -5.06
C ALA A 357 -18.66 12.02 -4.30
N HIS A 358 -18.66 11.98 -2.97
CA HIS A 358 -18.35 13.14 -2.14
C HIS A 358 -16.86 13.54 -2.15
N PHE A 359 -15.93 12.63 -2.50
CA PHE A 359 -14.51 12.93 -2.46
C PHE A 359 -13.72 12.41 -3.66
N ASN A 360 -14.19 11.36 -4.35
CA ASN A 360 -13.56 10.77 -5.53
C ASN A 360 -14.63 10.35 -6.54
N SER A 361 -15.24 11.34 -7.20
CA SER A 361 -16.37 11.15 -8.13
C SER A 361 -16.03 10.30 -9.36
N ASP A 362 -14.76 10.28 -9.79
CA ASP A 362 -14.37 9.52 -10.97
C ASP A 362 -14.40 8.03 -10.66
N ILE A 363 -13.88 7.61 -9.51
CA ILE A 363 -13.96 6.21 -9.07
C ILE A 363 -15.41 5.82 -8.75
N ALA A 364 -16.23 6.75 -8.26
CA ALA A 364 -17.66 6.49 -8.08
C ALA A 364 -18.36 6.11 -9.40
N LYS A 365 -18.05 6.84 -10.49
CA LYS A 365 -18.59 6.55 -11.83
C LYS A 365 -18.05 5.21 -12.38
N GLU A 366 -16.76 4.97 -12.26
CA GLU A 366 -16.14 3.73 -12.72
C GLU A 366 -16.70 2.51 -11.97
N ASN A 367 -16.94 2.63 -10.67
CA ASN A 367 -17.56 1.56 -9.87
C ASN A 367 -18.97 1.19 -10.37
N ILE A 368 -19.74 2.16 -10.82
CA ILE A 368 -21.05 1.90 -11.48
C ILE A 368 -20.84 1.26 -12.84
N ARG A 369 -19.92 1.78 -13.66
CA ARG A 369 -19.60 1.21 -14.99
C ARG A 369 -19.13 -0.23 -14.89
N ALA A 370 -18.36 -0.58 -13.88
CA ALA A 370 -17.91 -1.95 -13.63
C ALA A 370 -19.09 -2.94 -13.59
N MET A 371 -20.18 -2.58 -12.93
CA MET A 371 -21.36 -3.44 -12.84
C MET A 371 -22.12 -3.53 -14.17
N PHE A 372 -22.31 -2.40 -14.86
CA PHE A 372 -23.02 -2.37 -16.14
C PHE A 372 -22.23 -3.00 -17.29
N ALA A 373 -20.89 -3.11 -17.18
CA ALA A 373 -20.06 -3.80 -18.17
C ALA A 373 -20.44 -5.29 -18.34
N TYR A 374 -21.13 -5.86 -17.36
CA TYR A 374 -21.60 -7.24 -17.35
C TYR A 374 -23.14 -7.36 -17.33
N GLN A 375 -23.84 -6.29 -17.70
CA GLN A 375 -25.28 -6.34 -17.83
C GLN A 375 -25.68 -7.34 -18.91
N VAL A 376 -26.59 -8.25 -18.60
CA VAL A 376 -27.07 -9.28 -19.53
C VAL A 376 -27.72 -8.63 -20.75
N GLN A 377 -27.29 -9.04 -21.93
CA GLN A 377 -27.81 -8.55 -23.22
C GLN A 377 -28.79 -9.56 -23.82
N ALA A 378 -29.62 -9.12 -24.78
CA ALA A 378 -30.59 -9.95 -25.47
C ALA A 378 -29.97 -11.15 -26.19
N ASP A 379 -28.71 -11.06 -26.57
CA ASP A 379 -27.95 -12.11 -27.27
C ASP A 379 -27.06 -12.93 -26.33
N ASP A 380 -27.27 -12.85 -25.00
CA ASP A 380 -26.54 -13.68 -24.03
C ASP A 380 -26.77 -15.15 -24.30
N ALA A 381 -25.67 -15.92 -24.48
CA ALA A 381 -25.72 -17.31 -24.87
C ALA A 381 -26.34 -18.25 -23.79
N ILE A 382 -26.43 -17.80 -22.54
CA ILE A 382 -26.87 -18.59 -21.39
C ILE A 382 -28.21 -18.12 -20.86
N ARG A 383 -28.41 -16.80 -20.78
CA ARG A 383 -29.56 -16.18 -20.12
C ARG A 383 -30.18 -15.02 -20.92
N PRO A 384 -30.52 -15.19 -22.19
CA PRO A 384 -31.11 -14.12 -22.97
C PRO A 384 -32.46 -13.60 -22.42
N GLN A 385 -33.17 -14.44 -21.66
CA GLN A 385 -34.41 -14.06 -20.99
C GLN A 385 -34.23 -13.07 -19.82
N ASP A 386 -33.00 -12.91 -19.35
CA ASP A 386 -32.63 -12.01 -18.25
C ASP A 386 -32.04 -10.68 -18.76
N GLU A 387 -32.36 -10.29 -20.00
CA GLU A 387 -31.89 -9.03 -20.58
C GLU A 387 -32.09 -7.86 -19.61
N GLY A 388 -31.04 -7.05 -19.45
CA GLY A 388 -31.01 -5.91 -18.56
C GLY A 388 -30.62 -6.24 -17.11
N MET A 389 -30.51 -7.52 -16.76
CA MET A 389 -30.07 -7.92 -15.42
C MET A 389 -28.62 -7.51 -15.17
N VAL A 390 -28.36 -6.92 -14.01
CA VAL A 390 -26.99 -6.68 -13.51
C VAL A 390 -26.57 -7.86 -12.66
N ILE A 391 -25.39 -8.43 -12.94
CA ILE A 391 -24.87 -9.59 -12.23
C ILE A 391 -24.53 -9.28 -10.76
N ASP A 392 -24.50 -10.31 -9.91
CA ASP A 392 -24.31 -10.13 -8.47
C ASP A 392 -22.91 -9.65 -8.08
N ALA A 393 -21.86 -10.15 -8.74
CA ALA A 393 -20.49 -9.82 -8.40
C ALA A 393 -19.51 -10.03 -9.55
N ILE A 394 -18.44 -9.22 -9.56
CA ILE A 394 -17.30 -9.33 -10.47
C ILE A 394 -16.05 -9.60 -9.64
N PHE A 395 -15.37 -10.69 -9.94
CA PHE A 395 -14.09 -11.02 -9.34
C PHE A 395 -12.97 -10.88 -10.37
N TYR A 396 -11.77 -10.61 -9.88
CA TYR A 396 -10.58 -10.79 -10.68
C TYR A 396 -10.39 -12.28 -10.92
N ASN A 397 -10.87 -12.77 -12.04
CA ASN A 397 -10.61 -14.12 -12.51
C ASN A 397 -10.00 -14.06 -13.89
N LYS A 398 -8.99 -14.86 -14.11
CA LYS A 398 -8.36 -15.02 -15.43
C LYS A 398 -9.22 -15.88 -16.32
N ASP A 399 -9.95 -16.81 -15.76
CA ASP A 399 -10.75 -17.78 -16.47
C ASP A 399 -12.20 -17.31 -16.68
N LYS A 400 -12.84 -17.93 -17.61
CA LYS A 400 -14.21 -17.61 -18.04
C LYS A 400 -15.13 -17.48 -16.82
N ALA A 401 -15.93 -16.45 -16.87
CA ALA A 401 -17.01 -16.26 -15.91
C ALA A 401 -17.92 -17.47 -15.87
#